data_5123753986ad87cb8a637894fb9436fb
#
_entry.id   5123753986ad87cb8a637894fb9436fb
#
_cell.length_a   1.000
_cell.length_b   1.000
_cell.length_c   1.000
_cell.angle_alpha   90.00
_cell.angle_beta   90.00
_cell.angle_gamma   90.00
#
_symmetry.space_group_name_H-M   'P 1'
#
loop_
_entity.id
_entity.type
_entity.pdbx_description
1 polymer ?
#
loop_
_entity_poly.entity_id
_entity_poly.type
_entity_poly.pdbx_seq_one_letter_code
_entity_poly.pdbx_strand_id
1 'polypeptide(L)'
;SRKWKSLLNSENLQSCDSLLLAHQFKKTEALSVPTLEELEFESTGLEFPPRVIRQTIIENYHEQRNFPALAGTTRLSVHLRFGTVSIRKLATVARAKNETWLNELIWRDFYHMILWHFPHVAERAFKPAYDHIQWRNHPEEFGAWCNGQTGYPLVDAGMRELNATGFMHNRVRMVVASFLTKHLLIDWRWGEHYFAKKLLDFDLAANNGGWQWAAGSGCDAAPYFRVFNPLLQTEKFDPEQAYIKKWVPELGTAAYPPPIVEHAFARKRALEVYQQAVGKSVVA
;
A
#
# COMPACT_ATOMS: atom_id res chain seq x y z
N SER A 1 -2.49 6.72 18.05
CA SER A 1 -3.23 7.90 17.51
C SER A 1 -3.51 9.00 18.55
N ARG A 2 -3.84 8.69 19.84
CA ARG A 2 -4.16 9.73 20.84
C ARG A 2 -3.04 10.79 21.01
N LYS A 3 -1.78 10.36 21.16
CA LYS A 3 -0.62 11.27 21.30
C LYS A 3 -0.44 12.15 20.06
N TRP A 4 -0.58 11.59 18.86
CA TRP A 4 -0.53 12.33 17.61
C TRP A 4 -1.62 13.40 17.53
N LYS A 5 -2.86 13.04 17.86
CA LYS A 5 -3.98 13.99 17.85
C LYS A 5 -3.78 15.14 18.83
N SER A 6 -3.16 14.89 20.00
CA SER A 6 -2.83 15.96 20.95
C SER A 6 -1.75 16.90 20.42
N LEU A 7 -0.75 16.38 19.70
CA LEU A 7 0.30 17.20 19.08
C LEU A 7 -0.23 18.05 17.91
N LEU A 8 -1.25 17.55 17.19
CA LEU A 8 -1.92 18.29 16.11
C LEU A 8 -2.72 19.51 16.61
N ASN A 9 -2.95 19.65 17.90
CA ASN A 9 -3.57 20.82 18.53
C ASN A 9 -2.61 21.97 18.80
N SER A 10 -1.31 21.77 18.62
CA SER A 10 -0.28 22.77 18.82
C SER A 10 -0.04 23.62 17.57
N GLU A 11 0.64 24.74 17.74
CA GLU A 11 1.07 25.68 16.69
C GLU A 11 1.90 25.02 15.57
N ASN A 12 2.35 23.78 15.78
CA ASN A 12 3.19 23.00 14.86
C ASN A 12 2.53 22.66 13.52
N LEU A 13 1.21 22.85 13.37
CA LEU A 13 0.50 22.64 12.09
C LEU A 13 0.45 23.89 11.19
N GLN A 14 0.97 25.03 11.65
CA GLN A 14 0.98 26.22 10.82
C GLN A 14 1.82 25.95 9.55
N SER A 15 1.20 26.10 8.39
CA SER A 15 1.92 26.12 7.13
C SER A 15 2.67 27.46 7.04
N CYS A 16 3.99 27.41 6.94
CA CYS A 16 4.74 28.60 6.54
C CYS A 16 4.47 28.88 5.05
N ASP A 17 3.84 30.00 4.76
CA ASP A 17 3.79 30.50 3.40
C ASP A 17 5.15 31.14 3.08
N SER A 18 6.02 30.39 2.39
CA SER A 18 7.36 30.86 2.02
C SER A 18 7.32 32.08 1.09
N LEU A 19 6.21 32.33 0.39
CA LEU A 19 6.05 33.52 -0.45
C LEU A 19 6.00 34.79 0.38
N LEU A 20 5.50 34.78 1.59
CA LEU A 20 5.53 35.91 2.53
C LEU A 20 6.97 36.25 2.97
N LEU A 21 7.88 35.29 2.86
CA LEU A 21 9.30 35.46 3.20
C LEU A 21 10.18 35.68 1.96
N ALA A 22 9.61 35.89 0.78
CA ALA A 22 10.36 36.05 -0.46
C ALA A 22 11.38 37.21 -0.42
N HIS A 23 11.11 38.26 0.38
CA HIS A 23 12.01 39.36 0.60
C HIS A 23 13.32 38.98 1.34
N GLN A 24 13.32 37.83 2.03
CA GLN A 24 14.48 37.32 2.76
C GLN A 24 15.35 36.39 1.89
N PHE A 25 14.87 36.00 0.71
CA PHE A 25 15.65 35.15 -0.19
C PHE A 25 16.79 35.94 -0.83
N LYS A 26 17.92 35.25 -0.99
CA LYS A 26 19.06 35.81 -1.72
C LYS A 26 18.64 36.12 -3.15
N LYS A 27 18.82 37.36 -3.60
CA LYS A 27 18.63 37.71 -5.01
C LYS A 27 19.78 37.11 -5.83
N THR A 28 19.44 36.33 -6.82
CA THR A 28 20.38 35.75 -7.79
C THR A 28 19.90 36.09 -9.18
N GLU A 29 20.81 36.01 -10.15
CA GLU A 29 20.43 36.05 -11.56
C GLU A 29 19.49 34.87 -11.88
N ALA A 30 18.55 35.10 -12.79
CA ALA A 30 17.65 34.04 -13.25
C ALA A 30 18.47 32.98 -14.01
N LEU A 31 18.48 31.78 -13.50
CA LEU A 31 19.05 30.63 -14.20
C LEU A 31 17.92 29.91 -14.96
N SER A 32 18.25 29.43 -16.16
CA SER A 32 17.32 28.54 -16.87
C SER A 32 17.11 27.26 -16.09
N VAL A 33 15.86 26.87 -15.93
CA VAL A 33 15.54 25.53 -15.38
C VAL A 33 15.70 24.53 -16.52
N PRO A 34 16.52 23.49 -16.38
CA PRO A 34 16.66 22.48 -17.43
C PRO A 34 15.32 21.82 -17.75
N THR A 35 15.09 21.53 -19.01
CA THR A 35 13.93 20.79 -19.46
C THR A 35 14.08 19.31 -19.11
N LEU A 36 12.95 18.54 -19.13
CA LEU A 36 13.02 17.10 -18.93
C LEU A 36 13.85 16.40 -20.00
N GLU A 37 13.82 16.92 -21.22
CA GLU A 37 14.60 16.41 -22.36
C GLU A 37 16.10 16.62 -22.16
N GLU A 38 16.52 17.82 -21.69
CA GLU A 38 17.91 18.08 -21.32
C GLU A 38 18.40 17.21 -20.15
N LEU A 39 17.48 16.73 -19.30
CA LEU A 39 17.74 15.78 -18.21
C LEU A 39 17.61 14.32 -18.66
N GLU A 40 17.47 14.05 -19.94
CA GLU A 40 17.34 12.71 -20.54
C GLU A 40 16.13 11.91 -20.02
N PHE A 41 15.04 12.59 -19.61
CA PHE A 41 13.81 11.93 -19.25
C PHE A 41 12.91 11.71 -20.48
N GLU A 42 12.53 10.46 -20.71
CA GLU A 42 11.54 10.09 -21.71
C GLU A 42 10.12 10.09 -21.13
N SER A 43 9.15 10.48 -21.99
CA SER A 43 7.74 10.40 -21.59
C SER A 43 7.29 8.96 -21.53
N THR A 44 6.77 8.54 -20.36
CA THR A 44 6.28 7.17 -20.13
C THR A 44 4.84 6.95 -20.61
N GLY A 45 4.10 8.03 -20.94
CA GLY A 45 2.67 7.97 -21.26
C GLY A 45 1.76 7.58 -20.09
N LEU A 46 2.31 7.43 -18.86
CA LEU A 46 1.52 7.14 -17.67
C LEU A 46 0.72 8.37 -17.22
N GLU A 47 -0.57 8.15 -16.96
CA GLU A 47 -1.41 9.19 -16.36
C GLU A 47 -1.04 9.41 -14.89
N PHE A 48 -0.74 10.66 -14.56
CA PHE A 48 -0.44 11.06 -13.20
C PHE A 48 -1.69 11.63 -12.52
N PRO A 49 -2.03 11.22 -11.29
CA PRO A 49 -3.22 11.74 -10.62
C PRO A 49 -3.08 13.24 -10.37
N PRO A 50 -4.17 14.03 -10.53
CA PRO A 50 -4.13 15.47 -10.37
C PRO A 50 -3.87 15.86 -8.90
N ARG A 51 -3.11 16.95 -8.67
CA ARG A 51 -2.83 17.55 -7.36
C ARG A 51 -4.04 18.31 -6.78
N VAL A 52 -5.22 17.74 -6.86
CA VAL A 52 -6.46 18.40 -6.43
C VAL A 52 -6.99 17.77 -5.15
N ILE A 53 -7.19 18.59 -4.13
CA ILE A 53 -7.84 18.18 -2.88
C ILE A 53 -9.35 18.26 -3.08
N ARG A 54 -9.97 17.12 -3.39
CA ARG A 54 -11.43 17.02 -3.54
C ARG A 54 -12.08 16.85 -2.17
N GLN A 55 -12.67 17.92 -1.65
CA GLN A 55 -13.25 17.92 -0.29
C GLN A 55 -14.35 16.87 -0.13
N THR A 56 -15.21 16.68 -1.14
CA THR A 56 -16.28 15.68 -1.12
C THR A 56 -15.76 14.24 -0.93
N ILE A 57 -14.60 13.90 -1.51
CA ILE A 57 -13.96 12.60 -1.30
C ILE A 57 -13.49 12.48 0.15
N ILE A 58 -12.92 13.53 0.73
CA ILE A 58 -12.47 13.52 2.12
C ILE A 58 -13.65 13.37 3.06
N GLU A 59 -14.73 14.11 2.84
CA GLU A 59 -15.94 14.06 3.67
C GLU A 59 -16.58 12.67 3.72
N ASN A 60 -16.64 11.98 2.59
CA ASN A 60 -17.24 10.65 2.47
C ASN A 60 -16.22 9.49 2.61
N TYR A 61 -14.96 9.79 2.94
CA TYR A 61 -13.88 8.81 2.95
C TYR A 61 -14.16 7.60 3.85
N HIS A 62 -14.71 7.81 5.03
CA HIS A 62 -14.99 6.74 6.00
C HIS A 62 -15.97 5.69 5.47
N GLU A 63 -16.90 6.07 4.57
CA GLU A 63 -17.86 5.17 3.94
C GLU A 63 -17.29 4.49 2.69
N GLN A 64 -16.56 5.25 1.85
CA GLN A 64 -16.19 4.83 0.50
C GLN A 64 -14.81 4.19 0.40
N ARG A 65 -13.92 4.46 1.36
CA ARG A 65 -12.50 4.05 1.31
C ARG A 65 -12.22 2.56 1.08
N ASN A 66 -13.17 1.69 1.33
CA ASN A 66 -13.00 0.25 1.23
C ASN A 66 -13.45 -0.35 -0.10
N PHE A 67 -14.14 0.41 -0.93
CA PHE A 67 -14.75 -0.07 -2.18
C PHE A 67 -13.88 0.30 -3.38
N PRO A 68 -13.12 -0.66 -3.98
CA PRO A 68 -12.17 -0.36 -5.05
C PRO A 68 -12.85 0.08 -6.36
N ALA A 69 -14.11 -0.27 -6.57
CA ALA A 69 -14.90 0.16 -7.72
C ALA A 69 -15.28 1.66 -7.65
N LEU A 70 -15.24 2.27 -6.46
CA LEU A 70 -15.62 3.67 -6.27
C LEU A 70 -14.41 4.61 -6.34
N ALA A 71 -14.64 5.84 -6.85
CA ALA A 71 -13.66 6.91 -6.79
C ALA A 71 -13.60 7.55 -5.38
N GLY A 72 -13.58 6.72 -4.33
CA GLY A 72 -13.66 7.10 -2.92
C GLY A 72 -12.32 7.44 -2.26
N THR A 73 -11.21 7.48 -3.01
CA THR A 73 -9.88 7.83 -2.51
C THR A 73 -9.30 9.03 -3.23
N THR A 74 -8.48 9.82 -2.53
CA THR A 74 -7.94 11.08 -3.08
C THR A 74 -6.82 10.88 -4.09
N ARG A 75 -6.18 9.71 -4.12
CA ARG A 75 -4.97 9.41 -4.91
C ARG A 75 -3.82 10.41 -4.71
N LEU A 76 -3.76 11.06 -3.54
CA LEU A 76 -2.71 12.03 -3.19
C LEU A 76 -1.41 11.39 -2.69
N SER A 77 -1.36 10.07 -2.59
CA SER A 77 -0.18 9.35 -2.08
C SER A 77 1.10 9.66 -2.87
N VAL A 78 1.01 9.74 -4.20
CA VAL A 78 2.12 10.12 -5.05
C VAL A 78 2.60 11.56 -4.77
N HIS A 79 1.66 12.49 -4.56
CA HIS A 79 1.98 13.88 -4.23
C HIS A 79 2.58 14.02 -2.82
N LEU A 80 2.14 13.18 -1.88
CA LEU A 80 2.74 13.10 -0.54
C LEU A 80 4.15 12.52 -0.59
N ARG A 81 4.40 11.53 -1.48
CA ARG A 81 5.72 10.94 -1.66
C ARG A 81 6.73 11.97 -2.17
N PHE A 82 6.36 12.75 -3.15
CA PHE A 82 7.24 13.75 -3.79
C PHE A 82 7.13 15.15 -3.16
N GLY A 83 6.34 15.33 -2.10
CA GLY A 83 6.21 16.61 -1.40
C GLY A 83 5.55 17.72 -2.22
N THR A 84 4.85 17.39 -3.31
CA THR A 84 4.16 18.36 -4.17
C THR A 84 2.83 18.86 -3.56
N VAL A 85 2.40 18.26 -2.44
CA VAL A 85 1.35 18.77 -1.55
C VAL A 85 1.89 18.83 -0.11
N SER A 86 1.48 19.86 0.65
CA SER A 86 1.87 20.01 2.04
C SER A 86 1.10 19.06 2.94
N ILE A 87 1.80 18.17 3.66
CA ILE A 87 1.22 17.29 4.66
C ILE A 87 0.51 18.08 5.78
N ARG A 88 1.04 19.23 6.19
CA ARG A 88 0.42 20.10 7.21
C ARG A 88 -0.92 20.64 6.73
N LYS A 89 -0.99 21.12 5.46
CA LYS A 89 -2.25 21.57 4.85
C LYS A 89 -3.27 20.45 4.78
N LEU A 90 -2.86 19.24 4.37
CA LEU A 90 -3.74 18.08 4.34
C LEU A 90 -4.23 17.69 5.73
N ALA A 91 -3.36 17.69 6.75
CA ALA A 91 -3.74 17.37 8.13
C ALA A 91 -4.74 18.39 8.70
N THR A 92 -4.59 19.69 8.37
CA THR A 92 -5.55 20.73 8.76
C THR A 92 -6.92 20.48 8.12
N VAL A 93 -6.97 20.18 6.83
CA VAL A 93 -8.23 19.83 6.12
C VAL A 93 -8.85 18.56 6.69
N ALA A 94 -8.04 17.53 6.88
CA ALA A 94 -8.48 16.24 7.42
C ALA A 94 -9.10 16.37 8.80
N ARG A 95 -8.46 17.14 9.69
CA ARG A 95 -8.95 17.40 11.06
C ARG A 95 -10.32 18.06 11.07
N ALA A 96 -10.56 18.98 10.12
CA ALA A 96 -11.83 19.69 10.02
C ALA A 96 -12.95 18.85 9.38
N LYS A 97 -12.61 17.87 8.54
CA LYS A 97 -13.56 17.20 7.65
C LYS A 97 -13.80 15.72 7.96
N ASN A 98 -12.75 14.94 8.23
CA ASN A 98 -12.88 13.49 8.40
C ASN A 98 -11.73 12.89 9.22
N GLU A 99 -12.07 12.40 10.41
CA GLU A 99 -11.10 11.79 11.31
C GLU A 99 -10.48 10.51 10.74
N THR A 100 -11.24 9.73 9.97
CA THR A 100 -10.72 8.50 9.35
C THR A 100 -9.64 8.83 8.33
N TRP A 101 -9.83 9.89 7.54
CA TRP A 101 -8.82 10.34 6.59
C TRP A 101 -7.59 10.92 7.29
N LEU A 102 -7.77 11.64 8.40
CA LEU A 102 -6.66 12.09 9.25
C LEU A 102 -5.83 10.91 9.76
N ASN A 103 -6.48 9.83 10.17
CA ASN A 103 -5.77 8.63 10.64
C ASN A 103 -4.86 8.01 9.55
N GLU A 104 -5.19 8.13 8.26
CA GLU A 104 -4.31 7.65 7.19
C GLU A 104 -3.01 8.47 7.11
N LEU A 105 -3.08 9.78 7.32
CA LEU A 105 -1.90 10.64 7.40
C LEU A 105 -1.04 10.30 8.63
N ILE A 106 -1.69 9.97 9.76
CA ILE A 106 -1.01 9.51 10.97
C ILE A 106 -0.33 8.15 10.75
N TRP A 107 -0.96 7.22 10.02
CA TRP A 107 -0.35 5.94 9.67
C TRP A 107 0.91 6.12 8.82
N ARG A 108 0.87 7.03 7.84
CA ARG A 108 2.06 7.36 7.05
C ARG A 108 3.21 7.78 7.94
N ASP A 109 2.98 8.70 8.85
CA ASP A 109 3.99 9.23 9.75
C ASP A 109 4.50 8.16 10.74
N PHE A 110 3.60 7.31 11.23
CA PHE A 110 3.92 6.18 12.08
C PHE A 110 4.91 5.22 11.40
N TYR A 111 4.69 4.84 10.13
CA TYR A 111 5.62 3.96 9.42
C TYR A 111 6.98 4.61 9.16
N HIS A 112 7.02 5.91 8.92
CA HIS A 112 8.29 6.64 8.85
C HIS A 112 9.05 6.60 10.19
N MET A 113 8.36 6.75 11.31
CA MET A 113 8.96 6.61 12.64
C MET A 113 9.48 5.19 12.89
N ILE A 114 8.74 4.16 12.48
CA ILE A 114 9.20 2.77 12.60
C ILE A 114 10.49 2.57 11.82
N LEU A 115 10.52 2.99 10.55
CA LEU A 115 11.72 2.86 9.73
C LEU A 115 12.91 3.65 10.29
N TRP A 116 12.66 4.86 10.84
CA TRP A 116 13.69 5.70 11.43
C TRP A 116 14.31 5.08 12.69
N HIS A 117 13.48 4.56 13.60
CA HIS A 117 13.97 3.97 14.87
C HIS A 117 14.41 2.52 14.75
N PHE A 118 13.92 1.80 13.76
CA PHE A 118 14.20 0.39 13.53
C PHE A 118 14.60 0.13 12.06
N PRO A 119 15.73 0.71 11.58
CA PRO A 119 16.10 0.64 10.14
C PRO A 119 16.29 -0.79 9.62
N HIS A 120 16.56 -1.76 10.50
CA HIS A 120 16.65 -3.17 10.13
C HIS A 120 15.36 -3.74 9.51
N VAL A 121 14.19 -3.09 9.74
CA VAL A 121 12.92 -3.56 9.17
C VAL A 121 12.89 -3.49 7.65
N ALA A 122 13.77 -2.71 7.03
CA ALA A 122 13.91 -2.70 5.58
C ALA A 122 14.28 -4.09 5.02
N GLU A 123 15.03 -4.89 5.79
CA GLU A 123 15.57 -6.19 5.35
C GLU A 123 15.06 -7.37 6.17
N ARG A 124 14.61 -7.13 7.41
CA ARG A 124 14.21 -8.16 8.37
C ARG A 124 12.82 -7.91 8.94
N ALA A 125 12.23 -8.95 9.51
CA ALA A 125 10.99 -8.84 10.24
C ALA A 125 11.15 -7.92 11.46
N PHE A 126 10.17 -7.05 11.74
CA PHE A 126 10.13 -6.27 12.98
C PHE A 126 10.09 -7.21 14.20
N LYS A 127 9.32 -8.29 14.09
CA LYS A 127 9.30 -9.37 15.11
C LYS A 127 10.26 -10.47 14.67
N PRO A 128 11.45 -10.64 15.30
CA PRO A 128 12.51 -11.55 14.82
C PRO A 128 12.08 -13.00 14.61
N ALA A 129 11.11 -13.50 15.39
CA ALA A 129 10.59 -14.85 15.24
C ALA A 129 10.09 -15.16 13.81
N TYR A 130 9.61 -14.16 13.12
CA TYR A 130 9.05 -14.31 11.77
C TYR A 130 10.14 -14.41 10.67
N ASP A 131 11.40 -14.13 10.98
CA ASP A 131 12.50 -14.39 10.06
C ASP A 131 12.79 -15.90 9.93
N HIS A 132 12.25 -16.72 10.83
CA HIS A 132 12.38 -18.19 10.78
C HIS A 132 11.29 -18.88 9.95
N ILE A 133 10.36 -18.14 9.34
CA ILE A 133 9.33 -18.70 8.47
C ILE A 133 10.01 -19.41 7.29
N GLN A 134 9.64 -20.67 7.09
CA GLN A 134 10.11 -21.46 5.96
C GLN A 134 9.24 -21.14 4.73
N TRP A 135 9.67 -20.15 3.99
CA TRP A 135 9.00 -19.74 2.75
C TRP A 135 9.20 -20.78 1.65
N ARG A 136 8.17 -21.05 0.86
CA ARG A 136 8.27 -21.94 -0.31
C ARG A 136 9.02 -21.29 -1.48
N ASN A 137 8.79 -20.01 -1.67
CA ASN A 137 9.43 -19.18 -2.70
C ASN A 137 9.39 -19.80 -4.11
N HIS A 138 8.19 -20.31 -4.51
CA HIS A 138 8.01 -20.98 -5.80
C HIS A 138 7.98 -19.94 -6.94
N PRO A 139 8.95 -19.94 -7.89
CA PRO A 139 9.07 -18.88 -8.88
C PRO A 139 7.90 -18.79 -9.85
N GLU A 140 7.32 -19.93 -10.26
CA GLU A 140 6.18 -19.97 -11.19
C GLU A 140 4.91 -19.40 -10.55
N GLU A 141 4.64 -19.74 -9.27
CA GLU A 141 3.51 -19.18 -8.52
C GLU A 141 3.70 -17.66 -8.29
N PHE A 142 4.94 -17.22 -8.04
CA PHE A 142 5.26 -15.80 -7.98
C PHE A 142 5.03 -15.10 -9.33
N GLY A 143 5.46 -15.72 -10.43
CA GLY A 143 5.21 -15.22 -11.78
C GLY A 143 3.71 -15.09 -12.08
N ALA A 144 2.91 -16.10 -11.73
CA ALA A 144 1.46 -16.07 -11.89
C ALA A 144 0.83 -14.95 -11.07
N TRP A 145 1.28 -14.74 -9.82
CA TRP A 145 0.85 -13.61 -8.99
C TRP A 145 1.23 -12.26 -9.62
N CYS A 146 2.47 -12.09 -10.05
CA CYS A 146 2.93 -10.86 -10.71
C CYS A 146 2.09 -10.51 -11.95
N ASN A 147 1.69 -11.52 -12.73
CA ASN A 147 0.95 -11.35 -13.97
C ASN A 147 -0.59 -11.28 -13.79
N GLY A 148 -1.10 -11.42 -12.55
CA GLY A 148 -2.53 -11.46 -12.29
C GLY A 148 -3.21 -12.66 -12.96
N GLN A 149 -2.64 -13.86 -12.73
CA GLN A 149 -3.06 -15.15 -13.29
C GLN A 149 -3.16 -16.24 -12.23
N THR A 150 -3.59 -15.86 -11.02
CA THR A 150 -3.69 -16.77 -9.88
C THR A 150 -4.96 -17.59 -9.86
N GLY A 151 -5.97 -17.23 -10.67
CA GLY A 151 -7.31 -17.80 -10.60
C GLY A 151 -8.15 -17.27 -9.42
N TYR A 152 -7.66 -16.22 -8.74
CA TYR A 152 -8.40 -15.48 -7.71
C TYR A 152 -8.72 -14.07 -8.21
N PRO A 153 -9.96 -13.82 -8.68
CA PRO A 153 -10.30 -12.64 -9.49
C PRO A 153 -9.93 -11.30 -8.85
N LEU A 154 -10.14 -11.14 -7.53
CA LEU A 154 -9.78 -9.90 -6.84
C LEU A 154 -8.26 -9.69 -6.74
N VAL A 155 -7.50 -10.78 -6.59
CA VAL A 155 -6.03 -10.74 -6.58
C VAL A 155 -5.52 -10.37 -7.97
N ASP A 156 -6.05 -11.04 -9.01
CA ASP A 156 -5.65 -10.84 -10.40
C ASP A 156 -6.00 -9.43 -10.88
N ALA A 157 -7.19 -8.94 -10.55
CA ALA A 157 -7.60 -7.56 -10.83
C ALA A 157 -6.63 -6.53 -10.21
N GLY A 158 -6.23 -6.76 -8.96
CA GLY A 158 -5.28 -5.88 -8.28
C GLY A 158 -3.91 -5.83 -8.94
N MET A 159 -3.36 -6.98 -9.30
CA MET A 159 -2.05 -7.07 -9.93
C MET A 159 -2.07 -6.48 -11.35
N ARG A 160 -3.16 -6.67 -12.10
CA ARG A 160 -3.33 -6.06 -13.42
C ARG A 160 -3.50 -4.54 -13.36
N GLU A 161 -4.27 -4.01 -12.38
CA GLU A 161 -4.34 -2.56 -12.13
C GLU A 161 -2.95 -1.99 -11.86
N LEU A 162 -2.18 -2.63 -10.96
CA LEU A 162 -0.82 -2.21 -10.64
C LEU A 162 0.08 -2.16 -11.88
N ASN A 163 0.07 -3.24 -12.67
CA ASN A 163 0.91 -3.34 -13.85
C ASN A 163 0.56 -2.32 -14.94
N ALA A 164 -0.72 -2.02 -15.10
CA ALA A 164 -1.21 -1.10 -16.12
C ALA A 164 -1.06 0.38 -15.73
N THR A 165 -1.16 0.70 -14.43
CA THR A 165 -1.33 2.11 -13.98
C THR A 165 -0.30 2.58 -12.97
N GLY A 166 0.51 1.69 -12.41
CA GLY A 166 1.37 2.03 -11.26
C GLY A 166 0.60 2.36 -9.98
N PHE A 167 -0.69 2.07 -9.92
CA PHE A 167 -1.56 2.30 -8.77
C PHE A 167 -2.29 1.01 -8.38
N MET A 168 -2.61 0.87 -7.11
CA MET A 168 -3.50 -0.16 -6.59
C MET A 168 -4.25 0.39 -5.38
N HIS A 169 -5.56 0.15 -5.32
CA HIS A 169 -6.39 0.55 -4.19
C HIS A 169 -5.93 -0.13 -2.89
N ASN A 170 -5.89 0.59 -1.75
CA ASN A 170 -5.32 0.07 -0.49
C ASN A 170 -5.99 -1.24 -0.02
N ARG A 171 -7.32 -1.36 -0.12
CA ARG A 171 -8.01 -2.60 0.23
C ARG A 171 -7.48 -3.79 -0.58
N VAL A 172 -7.20 -3.58 -1.85
CA VAL A 172 -6.68 -4.61 -2.75
C VAL A 172 -5.23 -4.92 -2.43
N ARG A 173 -4.38 -3.92 -2.12
CA ARG A 173 -3.00 -4.15 -1.64
C ARG A 173 -2.96 -5.13 -0.46
N MET A 174 -3.86 -4.98 0.52
CA MET A 174 -3.94 -5.88 1.66
C MET A 174 -4.29 -7.32 1.26
N VAL A 175 -5.20 -7.49 0.30
CA VAL A 175 -5.63 -8.82 -0.18
C VAL A 175 -4.51 -9.50 -0.96
N VAL A 176 -3.89 -8.81 -1.91
CA VAL A 176 -2.83 -9.40 -2.76
C VAL A 176 -1.56 -9.71 -1.96
N ALA A 177 -1.21 -8.88 -0.97
CA ALA A 177 -0.07 -9.13 -0.08
C ALA A 177 -0.34 -10.31 0.86
N SER A 178 -1.54 -10.38 1.44
CA SER A 178 -1.95 -11.53 2.24
C SER A 178 -1.99 -12.82 1.41
N PHE A 179 -2.41 -12.76 0.15
CA PHE A 179 -2.42 -13.92 -0.74
C PHE A 179 -1.00 -14.43 -1.00
N LEU A 180 -0.08 -13.55 -1.38
CA LEU A 180 1.32 -13.91 -1.61
C LEU A 180 1.93 -14.60 -0.39
N THR A 181 1.82 -13.97 0.78
CA THR A 181 2.51 -14.42 1.99
C THR A 181 1.84 -15.62 2.67
N LYS A 182 0.53 -15.77 2.55
CA LYS A 182 -0.25 -16.82 3.24
C LYS A 182 -0.67 -17.96 2.31
N HIS A 183 -1.25 -17.64 1.14
CA HIS A 183 -1.70 -18.68 0.22
C HIS A 183 -0.53 -19.32 -0.52
N LEU A 184 0.41 -18.51 -0.99
CA LEU A 184 1.55 -19.02 -1.74
C LEU A 184 2.76 -19.34 -0.85
N LEU A 185 2.81 -18.85 0.39
CA LEU A 185 3.98 -18.92 1.28
C LEU A 185 5.25 -18.42 0.56
N ILE A 186 5.14 -17.29 -0.11
CA ILE A 186 6.26 -16.59 -0.73
C ILE A 186 6.69 -15.44 0.19
N ASP A 187 8.00 -15.29 0.33
CA ASP A 187 8.60 -14.25 1.17
C ASP A 187 8.04 -12.87 0.83
N TRP A 188 7.60 -12.16 1.83
CA TRP A 188 7.04 -10.81 1.70
C TRP A 188 8.00 -9.84 1.00
N ARG A 189 9.32 -10.05 1.11
CA ARG A 189 10.34 -9.22 0.48
C ARG A 189 10.26 -9.27 -1.05
N TRP A 190 9.85 -10.40 -1.62
CA TRP A 190 9.64 -10.52 -3.07
C TRP A 190 8.50 -9.63 -3.54
N GLY A 191 7.38 -9.65 -2.81
CA GLY A 191 6.24 -8.80 -3.14
C GLY A 191 6.49 -7.31 -2.87
N GLU A 192 7.17 -7.00 -1.76
CA GLU A 192 7.60 -5.65 -1.41
C GLU A 192 8.46 -5.04 -2.53
N HIS A 193 9.47 -5.78 -2.98
CA HIS A 193 10.34 -5.37 -4.07
C HIS A 193 9.61 -5.21 -5.41
N TYR A 194 8.66 -6.09 -5.71
CA TYR A 194 7.83 -5.96 -6.89
C TYR A 194 6.99 -4.68 -6.86
N PHE A 195 6.38 -4.38 -5.71
CA PHE A 195 5.63 -3.13 -5.51
C PHE A 195 6.54 -1.90 -5.61
N ALA A 196 7.75 -1.96 -5.05
CA ALA A 196 8.72 -0.89 -5.15
C ALA A 196 9.03 -0.49 -6.61
N LYS A 197 9.08 -1.48 -7.51
CA LYS A 197 9.33 -1.26 -8.94
C LYS A 197 8.12 -0.77 -9.73
N LYS A 198 6.90 -1.02 -9.24
CA LYS A 198 5.67 -0.78 -9.99
C LYS A 198 4.88 0.44 -9.50
N LEU A 199 4.90 0.74 -8.20
CA LEU A 199 4.07 1.79 -7.63
C LEU A 199 4.62 3.18 -7.93
N LEU A 200 3.79 4.06 -8.50
CA LEU A 200 4.09 5.49 -8.65
C LEU A 200 4.21 6.20 -7.30
N ASP A 201 3.50 5.73 -6.29
CA ASP A 201 3.50 6.26 -4.93
C ASP A 201 4.44 5.52 -3.98
N PHE A 202 5.43 4.78 -4.51
CA PHE A 202 6.34 4.02 -3.68
C PHE A 202 7.00 4.88 -2.60
N ASP A 203 6.85 4.45 -1.37
CA ASP A 203 7.50 4.99 -0.18
C ASP A 203 7.95 3.80 0.66
N LEU A 204 9.25 3.69 0.92
CA LEU A 204 9.80 2.52 1.60
C LEU A 204 9.14 2.26 2.96
N ALA A 205 8.90 3.31 3.75
CA ALA A 205 8.31 3.15 5.08
C ALA A 205 6.88 2.59 5.01
N ALA A 206 6.04 3.17 4.15
CA ALA A 206 4.65 2.75 3.99
C ALA A 206 4.53 1.38 3.30
N ASN A 207 5.34 1.14 2.26
CA ASN A 207 5.33 -0.14 1.54
C ASN A 207 5.80 -1.28 2.43
N ASN A 208 6.97 -1.15 3.06
CA ASN A 208 7.53 -2.13 3.99
C ASN A 208 6.58 -2.41 5.16
N GLY A 209 6.06 -1.33 5.82
CA GLY A 209 5.11 -1.47 6.91
C GLY A 209 3.83 -2.21 6.50
N GLY A 210 3.28 -1.91 5.33
CA GLY A 210 2.10 -2.60 4.77
C GLY A 210 2.35 -4.07 4.46
N TRP A 211 3.51 -4.40 3.88
CA TRP A 211 3.91 -5.78 3.59
C TRP A 211 4.12 -6.58 4.87
N GLN A 212 4.82 -6.04 5.86
CA GLN A 212 5.01 -6.70 7.15
C GLN A 212 3.71 -6.82 7.94
N TRP A 213 2.79 -5.86 7.81
CA TRP A 213 1.45 -5.98 8.37
C TRP A 213 0.71 -7.21 7.78
N ALA A 214 0.71 -7.37 6.46
CA ALA A 214 0.07 -8.50 5.78
C ALA A 214 0.74 -9.84 6.11
N ALA A 215 2.06 -9.86 6.17
CA ALA A 215 2.85 -11.04 6.55
C ALA A 215 2.66 -11.44 8.03
N GLY A 216 2.28 -10.51 8.90
CA GLY A 216 2.18 -10.75 10.35
C GLY A 216 3.43 -10.39 11.14
N SER A 217 4.51 -9.97 10.47
CA SER A 217 5.83 -9.73 11.04
C SER A 217 6.07 -8.32 11.57
N GLY A 218 5.21 -7.35 11.21
CA GLY A 218 5.34 -5.94 11.59
C GLY A 218 5.02 -5.65 13.05
N CYS A 219 5.35 -4.44 13.52
CA CYS A 219 5.08 -3.98 14.89
C CYS A 219 3.59 -3.93 15.24
N ASP A 220 2.76 -3.54 14.27
CA ASP A 220 1.31 -3.39 14.33
C ASP A 220 0.57 -4.49 13.57
N ALA A 221 1.27 -5.55 13.18
CA ALA A 221 0.80 -6.57 12.26
C ALA A 221 -0.50 -7.24 12.70
N ALA A 222 -1.33 -7.57 11.72
CA ALA A 222 -2.45 -8.47 11.93
C ALA A 222 -1.95 -9.80 12.52
N PRO A 223 -2.72 -10.43 13.42
CA PRO A 223 -2.34 -11.74 13.95
C PRO A 223 -2.08 -12.73 12.81
N TYR A 224 -1.05 -13.55 12.94
CA TYR A 224 -0.63 -14.47 11.86
C TYR A 224 -1.76 -15.42 11.39
N PHE A 225 -2.67 -15.77 12.28
CA PHE A 225 -3.83 -16.62 11.96
C PHE A 225 -4.91 -15.91 11.12
N ARG A 226 -4.81 -14.59 10.92
CA ARG A 226 -5.70 -13.85 10.03
C ARG A 226 -5.25 -14.06 8.58
N VAL A 227 -5.86 -15.02 7.93
CA VAL A 227 -5.70 -15.28 6.49
C VAL A 227 -6.93 -14.72 5.79
N PHE A 228 -6.77 -13.76 4.90
CA PHE A 228 -7.89 -13.24 4.11
C PHE A 228 -8.38 -14.30 3.15
N ASN A 229 -9.70 -14.48 3.08
CA ASN A 229 -10.33 -15.25 2.01
C ASN A 229 -10.67 -14.28 0.88
N PRO A 230 -10.04 -14.37 -0.32
CA PRO A 230 -10.28 -13.43 -1.40
C PRO A 230 -11.75 -13.39 -1.87
N LEU A 231 -12.48 -14.52 -1.80
CA LEU A 231 -13.90 -14.56 -2.16
C LEU A 231 -14.73 -13.73 -1.18
N LEU A 232 -14.56 -13.92 0.13
CA LEU A 232 -15.25 -13.12 1.15
C LEU A 232 -14.87 -11.62 1.08
N GLN A 233 -13.64 -11.32 0.64
CA GLN A 233 -13.24 -9.91 0.41
C GLN A 233 -13.97 -9.33 -0.81
N THR A 234 -14.16 -10.12 -1.87
CA THR A 234 -14.97 -9.73 -3.03
C THR A 234 -16.43 -9.48 -2.64
N GLU A 235 -17.07 -10.43 -1.97
CA GLU A 235 -18.46 -10.30 -1.51
C GLU A 235 -18.68 -9.04 -0.67
N LYS A 236 -17.70 -8.68 0.15
CA LYS A 236 -17.83 -7.53 1.05
C LYS A 236 -17.52 -6.19 0.40
N PHE A 237 -16.56 -6.12 -0.52
CA PHE A 237 -16.00 -4.85 -1.00
C PHE A 237 -16.13 -4.61 -2.50
N ASP A 238 -16.52 -5.62 -3.27
CA ASP A 238 -16.83 -5.54 -4.69
C ASP A 238 -17.98 -6.52 -5.06
N PRO A 239 -19.14 -6.46 -4.36
CA PRO A 239 -20.21 -7.44 -4.51
C PRO A 239 -20.74 -7.53 -5.94
N GLU A 240 -20.77 -6.43 -6.68
CA GLU A 240 -21.18 -6.39 -8.09
C GLU A 240 -20.05 -6.79 -9.04
N GLN A 241 -18.86 -7.08 -8.50
CA GLN A 241 -17.65 -7.37 -9.26
C GLN A 241 -17.29 -6.30 -10.30
N ALA A 242 -17.64 -5.06 -10.04
CA ALA A 242 -17.41 -3.96 -10.98
C ALA A 242 -15.90 -3.66 -11.13
N TYR A 243 -15.16 -3.68 -10.02
CA TYR A 243 -13.70 -3.56 -10.05
C TYR A 243 -13.04 -4.75 -10.74
N ILE A 244 -13.46 -5.97 -10.41
CA ILE A 244 -12.92 -7.20 -11.00
C ILE A 244 -13.18 -7.24 -12.51
N LYS A 245 -14.42 -7.02 -12.95
CA LYS A 245 -14.78 -7.04 -14.38
C LYS A 245 -14.02 -6.01 -15.22
N LYS A 246 -13.66 -4.89 -14.61
CA LYS A 246 -12.84 -3.86 -15.27
C LYS A 246 -11.43 -4.37 -15.60
N TRP A 247 -10.81 -5.15 -14.70
CA TRP A 247 -9.41 -5.57 -14.84
C TRP A 247 -9.25 -7.02 -15.29
N VAL A 248 -10.31 -7.81 -15.22
CA VAL A 248 -10.38 -9.22 -15.62
C VAL A 248 -11.59 -9.42 -16.56
N PRO A 249 -11.56 -8.86 -17.77
CA PRO A 249 -12.70 -8.91 -18.69
C PRO A 249 -13.06 -10.34 -19.14
N GLU A 250 -12.11 -11.27 -19.10
CA GLU A 250 -12.33 -12.69 -19.43
C GLU A 250 -12.91 -13.53 -18.29
N LEU A 251 -13.24 -12.92 -17.16
CA LEU A 251 -13.85 -13.62 -16.02
C LEU A 251 -15.13 -14.38 -16.45
N GLY A 252 -15.23 -15.64 -16.07
CA GLY A 252 -16.36 -16.51 -16.42
C GLY A 252 -16.25 -17.18 -17.81
N THR A 253 -15.15 -16.97 -18.52
CA THR A 253 -14.86 -17.67 -19.78
C THR A 253 -13.80 -18.76 -19.58
N ALA A 254 -13.62 -19.63 -20.56
CA ALA A 254 -12.59 -20.67 -20.55
C ALA A 254 -11.15 -20.08 -20.58
N ALA A 255 -10.98 -18.80 -20.90
CA ALA A 255 -9.69 -18.12 -20.93
C ALA A 255 -9.19 -17.73 -19.54
N TYR A 256 -10.08 -17.65 -18.53
CA TYR A 256 -9.67 -17.33 -17.18
C TYR A 256 -9.14 -18.59 -16.47
N PRO A 257 -7.93 -18.54 -15.86
CA PRO A 257 -7.30 -19.72 -15.29
C PRO A 257 -8.02 -20.21 -14.01
N PRO A 258 -7.95 -21.50 -13.70
CA PRO A 258 -8.42 -22.02 -12.41
C PRO A 258 -7.51 -21.54 -11.26
N PRO A 259 -7.97 -21.57 -10.01
CA PRO A 259 -7.15 -21.24 -8.85
C PRO A 259 -5.88 -22.09 -8.76
N ILE A 260 -4.70 -21.44 -8.65
CA ILE A 260 -3.40 -22.13 -8.53
C ILE A 260 -3.20 -22.85 -7.19
N VAL A 261 -4.02 -22.51 -6.19
CA VAL A 261 -4.03 -23.16 -4.89
C VAL A 261 -5.44 -23.11 -4.30
N GLU A 262 -5.87 -24.16 -3.61
CA GLU A 262 -7.16 -24.20 -2.90
C GLU A 262 -7.04 -23.44 -1.58
N HIS A 263 -8.06 -22.61 -1.23
CA HIS A 263 -8.03 -21.70 -0.08
C HIS A 263 -7.89 -22.44 1.27
N ALA A 264 -8.69 -23.50 1.50
CA ALA A 264 -8.69 -24.19 2.79
C ALA A 264 -7.36 -24.91 3.02
N PHE A 265 -6.82 -25.54 1.98
CA PHE A 265 -5.48 -26.15 2.02
C PHE A 265 -4.39 -25.10 2.30
N ALA A 266 -4.38 -24.01 1.56
CA ALA A 266 -3.40 -22.95 1.70
C ALA A 266 -3.46 -22.32 3.11
N ARG A 267 -4.66 -22.07 3.62
CA ARG A 267 -4.86 -21.53 4.97
C ARG A 267 -4.32 -22.48 6.05
N LYS A 268 -4.61 -23.77 5.97
CA LYS A 268 -4.11 -24.77 6.91
C LYS A 268 -2.58 -24.79 6.90
N ARG A 269 -1.98 -24.91 5.72
CA ARG A 269 -0.51 -24.89 5.52
C ARG A 269 0.13 -23.62 6.10
N ALA A 270 -0.43 -22.46 5.83
CA ALA A 270 0.09 -21.20 6.36
C ALA A 270 0.09 -21.20 7.89
N LEU A 271 -1.01 -21.62 8.52
CA LEU A 271 -1.11 -21.66 9.99
C LEU A 271 -0.06 -22.57 10.61
N GLU A 272 0.15 -23.75 10.04
CA GLU A 272 1.15 -24.72 10.51
C GLU A 272 2.58 -24.15 10.41
N VAL A 273 2.96 -23.56 9.26
CA VAL A 273 4.29 -23.00 9.04
C VAL A 273 4.55 -21.79 9.94
N TYR A 274 3.58 -20.91 10.09
CA TYR A 274 3.72 -19.74 10.97
C TYR A 274 3.80 -20.15 12.45
N GLN A 275 3.00 -21.11 12.88
CA GLN A 275 3.04 -21.63 14.25
C GLN A 275 4.40 -22.27 14.58
N GLN A 276 4.98 -23.00 13.65
CA GLN A 276 6.31 -23.59 13.83
C GLN A 276 7.40 -22.52 13.96
N ALA A 277 7.33 -21.44 13.17
CA ALA A 277 8.29 -20.35 13.25
C ALA A 277 8.20 -19.59 14.59
N VAL A 278 6.97 -19.23 15.01
CA VAL A 278 6.75 -18.49 16.26
C VAL A 278 6.98 -19.36 17.50
N GLY A 279 6.61 -20.66 17.45
CA GLY A 279 6.77 -21.60 18.58
C GLY A 279 8.25 -21.91 18.91
N LYS A 280 9.14 -21.89 17.92
CA LYS A 280 10.59 -22.07 18.14
C LYS A 280 11.25 -20.89 18.90
N SER A 281 10.61 -19.74 18.94
CA SER A 281 11.12 -18.52 19.59
C SER A 281 10.93 -18.51 21.11
N VAL A 282 10.13 -19.42 21.65
CA VAL A 282 9.81 -19.50 23.09
C VAL A 282 10.81 -20.41 23.85
N VAL A 283 11.71 -21.08 23.14
CA VAL A 283 12.63 -22.10 23.68
C VAL A 283 14.11 -21.66 23.60
N ALA A 284 14.38 -20.39 23.23
CA ALA A 284 15.77 -19.91 23.14
C ALA A 284 16.01 -18.75 24.14
#